data_432cabb75488e17393a38561b28cf566
#
_entry.id   432cabb75488e17393a38561b28cf566
#
_cell.length_a   1.000
_cell.length_b   1.000
_cell.length_c   1.000
_cell.angle_alpha   90.00
_cell.angle_beta   90.00
_cell.angle_gamma   90.00
#
_symmetry.space_group_name_H-M   'P 1'
#
loop_
_entity.id
_entity.type
_entity.pdbx_description
1 polymer ?
#
loop_
_entity_poly.entity_id
_entity_poly.type
_entity_poly.pdbx_seq_one_letter_code
_entity_poly.pdbx_strand_id
1 'polypeptide(L)'
;LAGGEIDRDILHDLADAKILAVPELDESELENAAAATGATVLDSVLDIEASDLGLAGSVRWERRQATDQVEDIITIDDCNNPGAVTLAIGGAGETATEEIIRGLHDALRATSIALENGQLLAGGGASHARIAHAVRKASENESGRARLAMDAFARAQETIMATLADNAGKDSLDAVLEMRAAARE
;
A
#
# COMPACT_ATOMS: atom_id res chain seq x y z
N LEU A 1 -3.64 -5.54 -24.82
CA LEU A 1 -2.55 -5.01 -24.03
C LEU A 1 -1.29 -5.84 -24.34
N ALA A 2 -0.12 -5.22 -24.46
CA ALA A 2 1.13 -5.91 -24.74
C ALA A 2 2.29 -5.30 -23.94
N GLY A 3 3.18 -6.16 -23.41
CA GLY A 3 4.40 -5.74 -22.70
C GLY A 3 5.54 -5.34 -23.64
N GLY A 4 5.45 -5.69 -24.91
CA GLY A 4 6.44 -5.34 -25.93
C GLY A 4 5.92 -4.33 -26.94
N GLU A 5 6.80 -3.93 -27.85
CA GLU A 5 6.44 -3.10 -29.01
C GLU A 5 5.46 -3.84 -29.92
N ILE A 6 4.52 -3.09 -30.49
CA ILE A 6 3.62 -3.57 -31.55
C ILE A 6 3.99 -2.84 -32.84
N ASP A 7 4.20 -3.62 -33.93
CA ASP A 7 4.50 -3.05 -35.25
C ASP A 7 3.42 -2.05 -35.68
N ARG A 8 3.84 -0.96 -36.35
CA ARG A 8 2.93 0.10 -36.78
C ARG A 8 1.85 -0.35 -37.73
N ASP A 9 2.16 -1.29 -38.62
CA ASP A 9 1.18 -1.81 -39.58
C ASP A 9 0.10 -2.62 -38.84
N ILE A 10 0.51 -3.40 -37.82
CA ILE A 10 -0.40 -4.13 -36.94
C ILE A 10 -1.26 -3.18 -36.12
N LEU A 11 -0.69 -2.11 -35.58
CA LEU A 11 -1.46 -1.09 -34.85
C LEU A 11 -2.53 -0.44 -35.73
N HIS A 12 -2.21 -0.22 -37.03
CA HIS A 12 -3.13 0.34 -37.98
C HIS A 12 -4.28 -0.63 -38.29
N ASP A 13 -3.97 -1.89 -38.54
CA ASP A 13 -4.97 -2.94 -38.77
C ASP A 13 -5.89 -3.14 -37.54
N LEU A 14 -5.34 -3.09 -36.34
CA LEU A 14 -6.14 -3.17 -35.10
C LEU A 14 -7.06 -1.94 -34.93
N ALA A 15 -6.56 -0.74 -35.26
CA ALA A 15 -7.35 0.48 -35.22
C ALA A 15 -8.51 0.45 -36.23
N ASP A 16 -8.27 -0.04 -37.45
CA ASP A 16 -9.29 -0.22 -38.48
C ASP A 16 -10.36 -1.25 -38.03
N ALA A 17 -9.93 -2.29 -37.30
CA ALA A 17 -10.81 -3.25 -36.67
C ALA A 17 -11.51 -2.71 -35.40
N LYS A 18 -11.27 -1.44 -35.01
CA LYS A 18 -11.77 -0.80 -33.78
C LYS A 18 -11.31 -1.51 -32.49
N ILE A 19 -10.13 -2.07 -32.50
CA ILE A 19 -9.49 -2.68 -31.36
C ILE A 19 -8.48 -1.70 -30.78
N LEU A 20 -8.62 -1.32 -29.51
CA LEU A 20 -7.66 -0.52 -28.81
C LEU A 20 -6.43 -1.39 -28.46
N ALA A 21 -5.27 -1.03 -28.99
CA ALA A 21 -4.02 -1.70 -28.72
C ALA A 21 -3.10 -0.78 -27.89
N VAL A 22 -2.50 -1.34 -26.84
CA VAL A 22 -1.60 -0.61 -25.95
C VAL A 22 -0.31 -1.39 -25.83
N PRO A 23 0.78 -0.90 -26.43
CA PRO A 23 2.11 -1.50 -26.33
C PRO A 23 2.86 -1.03 -25.08
N GLU A 24 4.00 -1.65 -24.81
CA GLU A 24 5.04 -1.24 -23.85
C GLU A 24 4.54 -1.08 -22.41
N LEU A 25 3.53 -1.85 -22.00
CA LEU A 25 3.10 -1.94 -20.62
C LEU A 25 4.07 -2.77 -19.79
N ASP A 26 4.30 -2.37 -18.57
CA ASP A 26 5.09 -3.19 -17.67
C ASP A 26 4.32 -4.44 -17.19
N GLU A 27 5.04 -5.42 -16.64
CA GLU A 27 4.49 -6.69 -16.19
C GLU A 27 3.41 -6.49 -15.13
N SER A 28 3.59 -5.53 -14.22
CA SER A 28 2.63 -5.25 -13.14
C SER A 28 1.33 -4.64 -13.67
N GLU A 29 1.40 -3.81 -14.71
CA GLU A 29 0.22 -3.25 -15.37
C GLU A 29 -0.59 -4.33 -16.10
N LEU A 30 0.10 -5.26 -16.79
CA LEU A 30 -0.53 -6.41 -17.45
C LEU A 30 -1.22 -7.33 -16.44
N GLU A 31 -0.52 -7.68 -15.34
CA GLU A 31 -1.08 -8.50 -14.28
C GLU A 31 -2.30 -7.85 -13.60
N ASN A 32 -2.24 -6.55 -13.34
CA ASN A 32 -3.35 -5.80 -12.77
C ASN A 32 -4.56 -5.76 -13.71
N ALA A 33 -4.33 -5.52 -15.00
CA ALA A 33 -5.40 -5.54 -16.00
C ALA A 33 -6.01 -6.94 -16.15
N ALA A 34 -5.20 -7.98 -16.13
CA ALA A 34 -5.65 -9.37 -16.15
C ALA A 34 -6.48 -9.71 -14.90
N ALA A 35 -5.98 -9.37 -13.71
CA ALA A 35 -6.70 -9.58 -12.44
C ALA A 35 -8.03 -8.81 -12.39
N ALA A 36 -8.10 -7.61 -12.95
CA ALA A 36 -9.32 -6.81 -13.00
C ALA A 36 -10.37 -7.40 -13.95
N THR A 37 -9.95 -7.92 -15.11
CA THR A 37 -10.84 -8.37 -16.18
C THR A 37 -11.12 -9.88 -16.17
N GLY A 38 -10.29 -10.66 -15.45
CA GLY A 38 -10.28 -12.12 -15.51
C GLY A 38 -9.58 -12.68 -16.75
N ALA A 39 -8.73 -11.88 -17.41
CA ALA A 39 -7.88 -12.33 -18.52
C ALA A 39 -6.67 -13.11 -18.02
N THR A 40 -6.01 -13.82 -18.93
CA THR A 40 -4.73 -14.51 -18.69
C THR A 40 -3.60 -13.78 -19.37
N VAL A 41 -2.49 -13.53 -18.66
CA VAL A 41 -1.26 -13.02 -19.27
C VAL A 41 -0.53 -14.19 -19.92
N LEU A 42 -0.20 -14.05 -21.19
CA LEU A 42 0.48 -15.06 -21.99
C LEU A 42 1.79 -14.51 -22.58
N ASP A 43 2.79 -15.37 -22.68
CA ASP A 43 4.10 -15.00 -23.25
C ASP A 43 4.07 -14.88 -24.78
N SER A 44 3.09 -15.49 -25.44
CA SER A 44 2.99 -15.53 -26.89
C SER A 44 1.56 -15.32 -27.38
N VAL A 45 1.41 -14.45 -28.37
CA VAL A 45 0.13 -14.22 -29.05
C VAL A 45 -0.38 -15.44 -29.81
N LEU A 46 0.49 -16.40 -30.12
CA LEU A 46 0.13 -17.63 -30.85
C LEU A 46 -0.62 -18.63 -29.97
N ASP A 47 -0.53 -18.47 -28.66
CA ASP A 47 -1.12 -19.37 -27.67
C ASP A 47 -2.46 -18.86 -27.13
N ILE A 48 -2.97 -17.73 -27.65
CA ILE A 48 -4.21 -17.12 -27.18
C ILE A 48 -5.43 -17.98 -27.55
N GLU A 49 -6.19 -18.37 -26.55
CA GLU A 49 -7.49 -19.02 -26.69
C GLU A 49 -8.63 -18.10 -26.22
N ALA A 50 -9.85 -18.41 -26.60
CA ALA A 50 -11.01 -17.62 -26.18
C ALA A 50 -11.23 -17.61 -24.65
N SER A 51 -10.73 -18.61 -23.94
CA SER A 51 -10.75 -18.73 -22.48
C SER A 51 -9.81 -17.77 -21.78
N ASP A 52 -8.80 -17.25 -22.47
CA ASP A 52 -7.80 -16.33 -21.91
C ASP A 52 -8.25 -14.86 -21.97
N LEU A 53 -9.36 -14.62 -22.67
CA LEU A 53 -9.88 -13.27 -22.81
C LEU A 53 -10.66 -12.85 -21.55
N GLY A 54 -10.36 -11.66 -21.05
CA GLY A 54 -11.09 -11.03 -19.97
C GLY A 54 -12.34 -10.31 -20.45
N LEU A 55 -13.16 -9.83 -19.50
CA LEU A 55 -14.39 -9.11 -19.74
C LEU A 55 -14.38 -7.77 -18.99
N ALA A 56 -14.71 -6.70 -19.70
CA ALA A 56 -14.93 -5.38 -19.14
C ALA A 56 -16.22 -4.78 -19.70
N GLY A 57 -16.93 -3.97 -18.92
CA GLY A 57 -18.11 -3.26 -19.37
C GLY A 57 -17.76 -2.13 -20.31
N SER A 58 -16.68 -1.41 -20.06
CA SER A 58 -16.15 -0.39 -20.94
C SER A 58 -14.64 -0.25 -20.87
N VAL A 59 -14.04 0.12 -21.99
CA VAL A 59 -12.62 0.52 -22.08
C VAL A 59 -12.58 1.90 -22.73
N ARG A 60 -11.91 2.84 -22.08
CA ARG A 60 -11.80 4.22 -22.57
C ARG A 60 -10.33 4.63 -22.61
N TRP A 61 -9.98 5.40 -23.62
CA TRP A 61 -8.71 6.09 -23.73
C TRP A 61 -8.95 7.59 -23.64
N GLU A 62 -8.21 8.25 -22.75
CA GLU A 62 -8.27 9.68 -22.57
C GLU A 62 -6.85 10.26 -22.62
N ARG A 63 -6.67 11.31 -23.38
CA ARG A 63 -5.43 12.11 -23.38
C ARG A 63 -5.60 13.28 -22.46
N ARG A 64 -4.83 13.34 -21.40
CA ARG A 64 -4.82 14.46 -20.45
C ARG A 64 -3.55 15.30 -20.62
N GLN A 65 -3.71 16.60 -20.60
CA GLN A 65 -2.61 17.52 -20.58
C GLN A 65 -2.39 17.94 -19.13
N ALA A 66 -1.37 17.37 -18.48
CA ALA A 66 -0.83 17.89 -17.23
C ALA A 66 0.11 19.07 -17.55
N THR A 67 0.51 19.84 -16.56
CA THR A 67 1.17 21.16 -16.70
C THR A 67 2.37 21.16 -17.66
N ASP A 68 3.13 20.06 -17.76
CA ASP A 68 4.31 19.92 -18.63
C ASP A 68 4.41 18.57 -19.36
N GLN A 69 3.42 17.68 -19.22
CA GLN A 69 3.43 16.35 -19.82
C GLN A 69 2.05 16.02 -20.40
N VAL A 70 2.07 15.24 -21.45
CA VAL A 70 0.84 14.64 -22.02
C VAL A 70 0.79 13.21 -21.54
N GLU A 71 -0.29 12.85 -20.83
CA GLU A 71 -0.53 11.52 -20.30
C GLU A 71 -1.67 10.87 -21.06
N ASP A 72 -1.43 9.66 -21.54
CA ASP A 72 -2.46 8.80 -22.11
C ASP A 72 -2.95 7.84 -21.03
N ILE A 73 -4.21 7.99 -20.62
CA ILE A 73 -4.83 7.18 -19.58
C ILE A 73 -5.83 6.22 -20.20
N ILE A 74 -5.67 4.95 -19.91
CA ILE A 74 -6.60 3.91 -20.30
C ILE A 74 -7.36 3.46 -19.07
N THR A 75 -8.68 3.57 -19.13
CA THR A 75 -9.57 3.17 -18.05
C THR A 75 -10.37 1.93 -18.49
N ILE A 76 -10.32 0.91 -17.64
CA ILE A 76 -11.09 -0.33 -17.80
C ILE A 76 -12.12 -0.36 -16.69
N ASP A 77 -13.41 -0.23 -17.03
CA ASP A 77 -14.49 -0.09 -16.06
C ASP A 77 -15.49 -1.24 -16.15
N ASP A 78 -16.33 -1.35 -15.10
CA ASP A 78 -17.43 -2.30 -15.00
C ASP A 78 -16.99 -3.77 -15.20
N CYS A 79 -15.86 -4.12 -14.60
CA CYS A 79 -15.40 -5.51 -14.59
C CYS A 79 -16.24 -6.36 -13.63
N ASN A 80 -16.61 -7.54 -14.06
CA ASN A 80 -17.32 -8.50 -13.22
C ASN A 80 -16.36 -9.14 -12.22
N ASN A 81 -16.59 -8.92 -10.92
CA ASN A 81 -15.81 -9.51 -9.83
C ASN A 81 -14.30 -9.24 -9.95
N PRO A 82 -13.88 -7.97 -9.98
CA PRO A 82 -12.49 -7.61 -10.24
C PRO A 82 -11.56 -8.10 -9.12
N GLY A 83 -10.47 -8.78 -9.51
CA GLY A 83 -9.40 -9.17 -8.60
C GLY A 83 -8.44 -8.04 -8.25
N ALA A 84 -8.48 -6.94 -8.99
CA ALA A 84 -7.68 -5.73 -8.77
C ALA A 84 -8.50 -4.48 -9.06
N VAL A 85 -8.18 -3.40 -8.34
CA VAL A 85 -8.74 -2.06 -8.55
C VAL A 85 -7.65 -1.02 -8.44
N THR A 86 -7.75 0.05 -9.22
CA THR A 86 -6.81 1.16 -9.19
C THR A 86 -7.41 2.37 -8.49
N LEU A 87 -6.70 2.93 -7.53
CA LEU A 87 -7.05 4.20 -6.89
C LEU A 87 -6.25 5.33 -7.54
N ALA A 88 -6.91 6.17 -8.33
CA ALA A 88 -6.30 7.35 -8.91
C ALA A 88 -6.33 8.51 -7.91
N ILE A 89 -5.15 9.07 -7.59
CA ILE A 89 -5.01 10.14 -6.61
C ILE A 89 -4.52 11.39 -7.31
N GLY A 90 -5.34 12.45 -7.25
CA GLY A 90 -4.97 13.78 -7.71
C GLY A 90 -4.56 14.67 -6.54
N GLY A 91 -3.63 15.60 -6.78
CA GLY A 91 -3.15 16.54 -5.76
C GLY A 91 -2.61 17.83 -6.33
N ALA A 92 -2.32 18.79 -5.46
CA ALA A 92 -1.84 20.12 -5.80
C ALA A 92 -0.32 20.18 -6.10
N GLY A 93 0.34 19.02 -6.26
CA GLY A 93 1.76 18.88 -6.56
C GLY A 93 2.27 17.50 -6.25
N GLU A 94 3.38 17.13 -6.87
CA GLU A 94 3.98 15.80 -6.81
C GLU A 94 4.25 15.33 -5.37
N THR A 95 4.96 16.14 -4.58
CA THR A 95 5.30 15.79 -3.19
C THR A 95 4.06 15.53 -2.30
N ALA A 96 3.01 16.35 -2.47
CA ALA A 96 1.78 16.17 -1.69
C ALA A 96 1.03 14.91 -2.13
N THR A 97 1.03 14.62 -3.42
CA THR A 97 0.38 13.43 -3.98
C THR A 97 1.11 12.16 -3.55
N GLU A 98 2.43 12.14 -3.60
CA GLU A 98 3.26 11.01 -3.12
C GLU A 98 3.03 10.72 -1.64
N GLU A 99 2.92 11.76 -0.81
CA GLU A 99 2.65 11.59 0.63
C GLU A 99 1.25 11.00 0.88
N ILE A 100 0.24 11.41 0.11
CA ILE A 100 -1.10 10.82 0.17
C ILE A 100 -1.07 9.35 -0.27
N ILE A 101 -0.36 9.02 -1.35
CA ILE A 101 -0.20 7.65 -1.85
C ILE A 101 0.43 6.78 -0.77
N ARG A 102 1.52 7.25 -0.15
CA ARG A 102 2.20 6.55 0.93
C ARG A 102 1.28 6.29 2.12
N GLY A 103 0.56 7.33 2.57
CA GLY A 103 -0.40 7.21 3.68
C GLY A 103 -1.55 6.25 3.39
N LEU A 104 -2.08 6.27 2.15
CA LEU A 104 -3.12 5.32 1.71
C LEU A 104 -2.60 3.89 1.66
N HIS A 105 -1.40 3.68 1.12
CA HIS A 105 -0.77 2.36 1.09
C HIS A 105 -0.63 1.78 2.50
N ASP A 106 -0.13 2.57 3.46
CA ASP A 106 0.01 2.16 4.85
C ASP A 106 -1.34 1.83 5.49
N ALA A 107 -2.36 2.65 5.26
CA ALA A 107 -3.72 2.43 5.77
C ALA A 107 -4.37 1.17 5.19
N LEU A 108 -4.26 0.95 3.88
CA LEU A 108 -4.77 -0.23 3.20
C LEU A 108 -4.07 -1.50 3.70
N ARG A 109 -2.74 -1.45 3.86
CA ARG A 109 -1.96 -2.58 4.36
C ARG A 109 -2.33 -2.93 5.80
N ALA A 110 -2.45 -1.94 6.67
CA ALA A 110 -2.86 -2.15 8.06
C ALA A 110 -4.27 -2.76 8.15
N THR A 111 -5.19 -2.28 7.31
CA THR A 111 -6.57 -2.79 7.23
C THR A 111 -6.61 -4.23 6.73
N SER A 112 -5.85 -4.56 5.68
CA SER A 112 -5.75 -5.92 5.14
C SER A 112 -5.26 -6.91 6.21
N ILE A 113 -4.17 -6.56 6.89
CA ILE A 113 -3.62 -7.41 7.98
C ILE A 113 -4.63 -7.59 9.12
N ALA A 114 -5.36 -6.54 9.46
CA ALA A 114 -6.39 -6.61 10.49
C ALA A 114 -7.54 -7.55 10.12
N LEU A 115 -7.97 -7.52 8.85
CA LEU A 115 -9.00 -8.42 8.33
C LEU A 115 -8.52 -9.87 8.27
N GLU A 116 -7.28 -10.09 7.81
CA GLU A 116 -6.68 -11.42 7.71
C GLU A 116 -6.52 -12.08 9.09
N ASN A 117 -6.02 -11.33 10.07
CA ASN A 117 -5.70 -11.86 11.39
C ASN A 117 -6.87 -11.82 12.38
N GLY A 118 -7.87 -10.98 12.14
CA GLY A 118 -8.99 -10.78 13.07
C GLY A 118 -8.59 -10.16 14.41
N GLN A 119 -7.41 -9.58 14.51
CA GLN A 119 -6.85 -9.02 15.74
C GLN A 119 -6.22 -7.65 15.49
N LEU A 120 -6.38 -6.77 16.46
CA LEU A 120 -5.83 -5.42 16.44
C LEU A 120 -5.04 -5.15 17.72
N LEU A 121 -3.98 -4.37 17.57
CA LEU A 121 -3.27 -3.77 18.68
C LEU A 121 -3.54 -2.26 18.69
N ALA A 122 -3.65 -1.69 19.89
CA ALA A 122 -3.76 -0.24 20.02
C ALA A 122 -2.48 0.44 19.52
N GLY A 123 -2.63 1.52 18.76
CA GLY A 123 -1.54 2.34 18.26
C GLY A 123 -0.94 3.28 19.29
N GLY A 124 -0.18 4.28 18.82
CA GLY A 124 0.37 5.33 19.69
C GLY A 124 1.43 4.86 20.68
N GLY A 125 2.04 3.70 20.46
CA GLY A 125 3.04 3.16 21.39
C GLY A 125 2.45 2.30 22.53
N ALA A 126 1.17 1.98 22.53
CA ALA A 126 0.51 1.21 23.60
C ALA A 126 1.15 -0.18 23.82
N SER A 127 1.52 -0.89 22.74
CA SER A 127 2.22 -2.16 22.81
C SER A 127 3.61 -2.01 23.47
N HIS A 128 4.34 -0.95 23.12
CA HIS A 128 5.64 -0.63 23.70
C HIS A 128 5.55 -0.30 25.19
N ALA A 129 4.50 0.42 25.61
CA ALA A 129 4.23 0.68 27.02
C ALA A 129 4.00 -0.60 27.82
N ARG A 130 3.21 -1.53 27.27
CA ARG A 130 2.95 -2.83 27.90
C ARG A 130 4.20 -3.71 27.97
N ILE A 131 5.03 -3.73 26.90
CA ILE A 131 6.32 -4.41 26.89
C ILE A 131 7.25 -3.82 27.96
N ALA A 132 7.38 -2.49 28.02
CA ALA A 132 8.19 -1.80 29.02
C ALA A 132 7.73 -2.13 30.45
N HIS A 133 6.41 -2.14 30.67
CA HIS A 133 5.85 -2.53 31.97
C HIS A 133 6.17 -3.98 32.33
N ALA A 134 5.96 -4.93 31.42
CA ALA A 134 6.23 -6.34 31.64
C ALA A 134 7.72 -6.62 31.94
N VAL A 135 8.62 -5.96 31.19
CA VAL A 135 10.07 -6.08 31.40
C VAL A 135 10.49 -5.50 32.75
N ARG A 136 9.95 -4.34 33.18
CA ARG A 136 10.22 -3.79 34.52
C ARG A 136 9.74 -4.72 35.62
N LYS A 137 8.55 -5.26 35.48
CA LYS A 137 8.01 -6.23 36.43
C LYS A 137 8.89 -7.47 36.55
N ALA A 138 9.39 -7.99 35.43
CA ALA A 138 10.32 -9.10 35.39
C ALA A 138 11.69 -8.72 36.03
N SER A 139 12.16 -7.48 35.82
CA SER A 139 13.44 -7.00 36.37
C SER A 139 13.47 -6.90 37.89
N GLU A 140 12.30 -6.85 38.56
CA GLU A 140 12.23 -6.86 40.03
C GLU A 140 12.81 -8.15 40.65
N ASN A 141 12.78 -9.25 39.90
CA ASN A 141 13.32 -10.55 40.32
C ASN A 141 14.80 -10.72 39.96
N GLU A 142 15.39 -9.76 39.26
CA GLU A 142 16.76 -9.80 38.78
C GLU A 142 17.66 -8.86 39.60
N SER A 143 18.96 -9.09 39.52
CA SER A 143 19.96 -8.28 40.21
C SER A 143 21.16 -7.96 39.32
N GLY A 144 21.96 -7.00 39.73
CA GLY A 144 23.23 -6.66 39.09
C GLY A 144 23.05 -6.18 37.65
N ARG A 145 23.89 -6.70 36.74
CA ARG A 145 23.94 -6.24 35.33
C ARG A 145 22.69 -6.63 34.52
N ALA A 146 22.09 -7.77 34.84
CA ALA A 146 20.88 -8.21 34.19
C ALA A 146 19.73 -7.20 34.40
N ARG A 147 19.51 -6.78 35.64
CA ARG A 147 18.49 -5.76 35.96
C ARG A 147 18.74 -4.45 35.22
N LEU A 148 20.00 -3.98 35.18
CA LEU A 148 20.35 -2.75 34.47
C LEU A 148 20.07 -2.86 32.97
N ALA A 149 20.33 -4.00 32.36
CA ALA A 149 20.04 -4.24 30.94
C ALA A 149 18.51 -4.25 30.67
N MET A 150 17.73 -4.90 31.54
CA MET A 150 16.27 -4.92 31.40
C MET A 150 15.68 -3.52 31.58
N ASP A 151 16.15 -2.72 32.54
CA ASP A 151 15.70 -1.35 32.73
C ASP A 151 16.09 -0.45 31.55
N ALA A 152 17.26 -0.67 30.93
CA ALA A 152 17.65 0.03 29.70
C ALA A 152 16.75 -0.34 28.51
N PHE A 153 16.43 -1.61 28.36
CA PHE A 153 15.49 -2.07 27.32
C PHE A 153 14.09 -1.47 27.50
N ALA A 154 13.57 -1.47 28.73
CA ALA A 154 12.26 -0.87 29.03
C ALA A 154 12.26 0.64 28.71
N ARG A 155 13.33 1.37 29.02
CA ARG A 155 13.47 2.79 28.64
C ARG A 155 13.51 2.98 27.12
N ALA A 156 14.20 2.11 26.39
CA ALA A 156 14.25 2.17 24.93
C ALA A 156 12.85 2.01 24.31
N GLN A 157 11.99 1.13 24.84
CA GLN A 157 10.60 1.02 24.41
C GLN A 157 9.81 2.32 24.61
N GLU A 158 10.06 3.03 25.70
CA GLU A 158 9.38 4.29 26.02
C GLU A 158 9.82 5.48 25.16
N THR A 159 11.00 5.41 24.55
CA THR A 159 11.47 6.43 23.60
C THR A 159 10.52 6.62 22.42
N ILE A 160 9.87 5.54 21.97
CA ILE A 160 8.88 5.60 20.88
C ILE A 160 7.71 6.51 21.27
N MET A 161 7.18 6.34 22.47
CA MET A 161 6.06 7.16 22.98
C MET A 161 6.48 8.61 23.19
N ALA A 162 7.67 8.85 23.74
CA ALA A 162 8.24 10.18 23.92
C ALA A 162 8.36 10.91 22.57
N THR A 163 8.93 10.25 21.56
CA THR A 163 9.09 10.82 20.21
C THR A 163 7.75 11.13 19.56
N LEU A 164 6.75 10.26 19.72
CA LEU A 164 5.40 10.52 19.19
C LEU A 164 4.75 11.73 19.87
N ALA A 165 4.94 11.89 21.18
CA ALA A 165 4.44 13.04 21.92
C ALA A 165 5.12 14.35 21.50
N ASP A 166 6.46 14.34 21.37
CA ASP A 166 7.24 15.49 20.90
C ASP A 166 6.80 15.91 19.49
N ASN A 167 6.62 14.96 18.56
CA ASN A 167 6.13 15.23 17.21
C ASN A 167 4.70 15.79 17.18
N ALA A 168 3.88 15.46 18.19
CA ALA A 168 2.54 16.00 18.37
C ALA A 168 2.50 17.33 19.15
N GLY A 169 3.67 17.89 19.51
CA GLY A 169 3.78 19.12 20.29
C GLY A 169 3.32 18.97 21.75
N LYS A 170 3.33 17.77 22.30
CA LYS A 170 2.97 17.46 23.69
C LYS A 170 4.23 17.27 24.54
N ASP A 171 4.08 17.43 25.85
CA ASP A 171 5.15 17.09 26.79
C ASP A 171 5.40 15.58 26.79
N SER A 172 6.61 15.21 26.42
CA SER A 172 6.98 13.78 26.28
C SER A 172 7.08 13.06 27.63
N LEU A 173 7.44 13.76 28.70
CA LEU A 173 7.50 13.18 30.04
C LEU A 173 6.09 12.85 30.54
N ASP A 174 5.16 13.80 30.44
CA ASP A 174 3.77 13.60 30.85
C ASP A 174 3.13 12.45 30.05
N ALA A 175 3.35 12.42 28.74
CA ALA A 175 2.85 11.35 27.87
C ALA A 175 3.38 9.96 28.29
N VAL A 176 4.66 9.83 28.60
CA VAL A 176 5.25 8.57 29.08
C VAL A 176 4.66 8.17 30.43
N LEU A 177 4.44 9.13 31.35
CA LEU A 177 3.83 8.85 32.66
C LEU A 177 2.39 8.36 32.53
N GLU A 178 1.58 9.01 31.68
CA GLU A 178 0.20 8.58 31.37
C GLU A 178 0.16 7.15 30.79
N MET A 179 1.02 6.89 29.81
CA MET A 179 1.11 5.57 29.18
C MET A 179 1.58 4.48 30.14
N ARG A 180 2.50 4.79 31.06
CA ARG A 180 2.90 3.88 32.14
C ARG A 180 1.74 3.57 33.09
N ALA A 181 0.91 4.55 33.39
CA ALA A 181 -0.28 4.34 34.22
C ALA A 181 -1.29 3.43 33.52
N ALA A 182 -1.61 3.73 32.26
CA ALA A 182 -2.52 2.93 31.45
C ALA A 182 -2.04 1.48 31.20
N ALA A 183 -0.73 1.26 31.12
CA ALA A 183 -0.16 -0.08 30.91
C ALA A 183 -0.24 -1.02 32.12
N ARG A 184 -0.64 -0.51 33.30
CA ARG A 184 -0.84 -1.30 34.53
C ARG A 184 -2.22 -1.94 34.63
N GLU A 185 -3.19 -1.37 33.90
CA GLU A 185 -4.56 -1.86 33.79
C GLU A 185 -4.67 -3.02 32.75
#